data_3dc6268920e43cd0bfb02a874648a0e5
#
_entry.id   3dc6268920e43cd0bfb02a874648a0e5
#
_cell.length_a   1.000
_cell.length_b   1.000
_cell.length_c   1.000
_cell.angle_alpha   90.00
_cell.angle_beta   90.00
_cell.angle_gamma   90.00
#
_symmetry.space_group_name_H-M   'P 1'
#
loop_
_entity.id
_entity.type
_entity.pdbx_description
1 polymer ?
#
loop_
_entity_poly.entity_id
_entity_poly.type
_entity_poly.pdbx_seq_one_letter_code
_entity_poly.pdbx_strand_id
1 'polypeptide(L)'
;MTDITTATDVPEFPMTRAPGCPFVPPPEALALNDTRQLSRVRIWDGSTPWLIHGYDAIRALFTDSRTSVDDRLPGYPHWNAGMLATVHKRPRSVFTSDAEEHTRFRRMLSKPFTFKRVEALRPAVQKIADERIDALLAGPNPGDIVSTIALPVPSLVISEMLGVPYEDADFFQEQAQRGTGRYATEEDTAQGAASLAKYLANLIRAKMQSPSEDLVSDLAERVNAEELSVREATQLALGVLIAGHETTANMISLSVAALLEHPDQRALLRDADDPKAVAVAVEELMRYLSIIQTGQRRIAVEDIEVGGEIIRAGEGIILDVAPANWDPRQFPDPDRLDLLREDGAHVGFGYGRHQCVGQQLARMELQIVLPTLLRRVPTLRLAVPLEELPFKHDTLAYGVYELPVTW
;
A
#
# COMPACT_ATOMS: atom_id res chain seq x y z
N MET A 1 -8.55 -41.05 12.11
CA MET A 1 -7.82 -40.58 13.28
C MET A 1 -7.71 -39.06 13.05
N THR A 2 -8.59 -38.31 13.66
CA THR A 2 -8.63 -36.86 13.60
C THR A 2 -7.57 -36.35 14.56
N ASP A 3 -6.46 -35.84 14.02
CA ASP A 3 -5.49 -35.08 14.79
C ASP A 3 -6.17 -33.79 15.28
N ILE A 4 -6.53 -33.78 16.54
CA ILE A 4 -6.98 -32.57 17.25
C ILE A 4 -5.72 -31.78 17.53
N THR A 5 -5.39 -30.85 16.65
CA THR A 5 -4.38 -29.82 16.91
C THR A 5 -4.80 -29.09 18.17
N THR A 6 -4.05 -29.24 19.24
CA THR A 6 -4.33 -28.59 20.53
C THR A 6 -4.23 -27.09 20.36
N ALA A 7 -5.05 -26.32 21.10
CA ALA A 7 -5.17 -24.85 21.03
C ALA A 7 -3.84 -24.06 21.26
N THR A 8 -2.73 -24.76 21.50
CA THR A 8 -1.38 -24.23 21.72
C THR A 8 -0.53 -24.09 20.45
N ASP A 9 -1.01 -24.58 19.29
CA ASP A 9 -0.23 -24.63 18.04
C ASP A 9 -0.71 -23.64 16.94
N VAL A 10 -1.62 -22.71 17.26
CA VAL A 10 -2.09 -21.71 16.30
C VAL A 10 -1.11 -20.54 16.29
N PRO A 11 -0.40 -20.28 15.17
CA PRO A 11 0.61 -19.22 15.12
C PRO A 11 -0.01 -17.81 15.25
N GLU A 12 0.77 -16.89 15.80
CA GLU A 12 0.36 -15.48 15.92
C GLU A 12 0.46 -14.76 14.57
N PHE A 13 -0.43 -13.78 14.33
CA PHE A 13 -0.40 -12.96 13.12
C PHE A 13 -0.61 -11.47 13.46
N PRO A 14 0.14 -10.55 12.83
CA PRO A 14 1.10 -10.76 11.74
C PRO A 14 2.38 -11.46 12.20
N MET A 15 2.97 -12.25 11.28
CA MET A 15 4.25 -12.92 11.48
C MET A 15 5.41 -11.97 11.23
N THR A 16 6.55 -12.20 11.88
CA THR A 16 7.72 -11.30 11.77
C THR A 16 8.69 -11.81 10.71
N ARG A 17 9.22 -10.90 9.90
CA ARG A 17 10.31 -11.19 8.95
C ARG A 17 11.58 -11.57 9.72
N ALA A 18 12.40 -12.45 9.14
CA ALA A 18 13.63 -12.89 9.78
C ALA A 18 14.65 -11.74 9.91
N PRO A 19 15.36 -11.63 11.05
CA PRO A 19 16.46 -10.70 11.18
C PRO A 19 17.50 -10.93 10.06
N GLY A 20 17.99 -9.84 9.46
CA GLY A 20 18.97 -9.89 8.35
C GLY A 20 18.38 -10.27 6.98
N CYS A 21 17.09 -10.60 6.89
CA CYS A 21 16.41 -10.90 5.62
C CYS A 21 15.15 -10.03 5.45
N PRO A 22 15.27 -8.71 5.43
CA PRO A 22 14.11 -7.80 5.51
C PRO A 22 13.20 -7.84 4.28
N PHE A 23 13.70 -8.29 3.13
CA PHE A 23 12.90 -8.33 1.90
C PHE A 23 12.11 -9.64 1.75
N VAL A 24 12.53 -10.70 2.44
CA VAL A 24 11.89 -12.01 2.41
C VAL A 24 10.61 -11.98 3.26
N PRO A 25 9.47 -12.52 2.79
CA PRO A 25 8.29 -12.72 3.64
C PRO A 25 8.62 -13.51 4.92
N PRO A 26 7.81 -13.43 5.97
CA PRO A 26 8.05 -14.18 7.20
C PRO A 26 8.29 -15.66 6.91
N PRO A 27 9.38 -16.28 7.43
CA PRO A 27 9.70 -17.70 7.17
C PRO A 27 8.56 -18.65 7.56
N GLU A 28 7.85 -18.34 8.63
CA GLU A 28 6.70 -19.12 9.08
C GLU A 28 5.55 -19.07 8.07
N ALA A 29 5.28 -17.89 7.46
CA ALA A 29 4.26 -17.73 6.43
C ALA A 29 4.62 -18.51 5.15
N LEU A 30 5.91 -18.50 4.74
CA LEU A 30 6.40 -19.30 3.62
C LEU A 30 6.27 -20.81 3.89
N ALA A 31 6.67 -21.28 5.07
CA ALA A 31 6.54 -22.68 5.46
C ALA A 31 5.07 -23.14 5.48
N LEU A 32 4.14 -22.30 5.87
CA LEU A 32 2.70 -22.59 5.77
C LEU A 32 2.27 -22.72 4.30
N ASN A 33 2.74 -21.84 3.41
CA ASN A 33 2.39 -21.88 2.00
C ASN A 33 2.91 -23.15 1.28
N ASP A 34 4.03 -23.70 1.73
CA ASP A 34 4.59 -24.96 1.19
C ASP A 34 3.71 -26.19 1.51
N THR A 35 3.00 -26.16 2.61
CA THR A 35 2.26 -27.31 3.13
C THR A 35 0.76 -27.29 2.84
N ARG A 36 0.15 -26.10 2.81
CA ARG A 36 -1.30 -25.91 2.63
C ARG A 36 -1.59 -24.52 2.08
N GLN A 37 -2.80 -24.30 1.57
CA GLN A 37 -3.23 -22.99 1.02
C GLN A 37 -3.83 -22.06 2.07
N LEU A 38 -4.28 -22.59 3.20
CA LEU A 38 -4.89 -21.85 4.30
C LEU A 38 -4.59 -22.48 5.64
N SER A 39 -4.56 -21.67 6.70
CA SER A 39 -4.27 -22.03 8.08
C SER A 39 -5.08 -21.17 9.04
N ARG A 40 -5.26 -21.62 10.28
CA ARG A 40 -5.72 -20.73 11.35
C ARG A 40 -4.55 -19.95 11.90
N VAL A 41 -4.79 -18.67 12.23
CA VAL A 41 -3.83 -17.80 12.93
C VAL A 41 -4.53 -17.09 14.08
N ARG A 42 -3.80 -16.75 15.12
CA ARG A 42 -4.30 -15.98 16.26
C ARG A 42 -3.98 -14.50 16.00
N ILE A 43 -4.96 -13.61 16.20
CA ILE A 43 -4.75 -12.18 16.12
C ILE A 43 -4.87 -11.52 17.51
N TRP A 44 -4.61 -10.22 17.58
CA TRP A 44 -4.48 -9.41 18.79
C TRP A 44 -5.61 -9.57 19.84
N ASP A 45 -6.84 -9.89 19.42
CA ASP A 45 -8.01 -10.07 20.31
C ASP A 45 -8.22 -11.54 20.74
N GLY A 46 -7.31 -12.43 20.36
CA GLY A 46 -7.37 -13.86 20.66
C GLY A 46 -8.23 -14.67 19.70
N SER A 47 -8.94 -14.01 18.76
CA SER A 47 -9.70 -14.72 17.71
C SER A 47 -8.78 -15.44 16.72
N THR A 48 -9.33 -16.47 16.05
CA THR A 48 -8.55 -17.33 15.14
C THR A 48 -9.13 -17.35 13.72
N PRO A 49 -9.03 -16.25 12.97
CA PRO A 49 -9.45 -16.21 11.58
C PRO A 49 -8.62 -17.14 10.68
N TRP A 50 -9.11 -17.39 9.47
CA TRP A 50 -8.37 -18.09 8.44
C TRP A 50 -7.33 -17.16 7.79
N LEU A 51 -6.07 -17.61 7.74
CA LEU A 51 -5.01 -17.02 6.93
C LEU A 51 -4.94 -17.76 5.60
N ILE A 52 -5.11 -17.07 4.51
CA ILE A 52 -4.98 -17.61 3.15
C ILE A 52 -3.64 -17.13 2.60
N HIS A 53 -2.79 -18.05 2.16
CA HIS A 53 -1.43 -17.75 1.72
C HIS A 53 -1.07 -18.38 0.36
N GLY A 54 -1.88 -19.30 -0.18
CA GLY A 54 -1.70 -19.83 -1.54
C GLY A 54 -2.18 -18.84 -2.61
N TYR A 55 -1.40 -18.65 -3.67
CA TYR A 55 -1.68 -17.68 -4.74
C TYR A 55 -3.07 -17.86 -5.38
N ASP A 56 -3.40 -19.08 -5.81
CA ASP A 56 -4.69 -19.37 -6.46
C ASP A 56 -5.88 -19.17 -5.53
N ALA A 57 -5.74 -19.60 -4.26
CA ALA A 57 -6.77 -19.43 -3.25
C ALA A 57 -7.03 -17.94 -2.94
N ILE A 58 -5.98 -17.13 -2.84
CA ILE A 58 -6.08 -15.68 -2.65
C ILE A 58 -6.81 -15.04 -3.84
N ARG A 59 -6.43 -15.36 -5.07
CA ARG A 59 -7.09 -14.81 -6.26
C ARG A 59 -8.57 -15.19 -6.34
N ALA A 60 -8.89 -16.44 -6.02
CA ALA A 60 -10.27 -16.90 -5.97
C ALA A 60 -11.10 -16.10 -4.95
N LEU A 61 -10.60 -15.98 -3.71
CA LEU A 61 -11.30 -15.26 -2.63
C LEU A 61 -11.39 -13.76 -2.84
N PHE A 62 -10.45 -13.13 -3.55
CA PHE A 62 -10.57 -11.72 -3.94
C PHE A 62 -11.79 -11.43 -4.82
N THR A 63 -12.26 -12.42 -5.58
CA THR A 63 -13.38 -12.28 -6.50
C THR A 63 -14.66 -12.98 -6.03
N ASP A 64 -14.59 -13.77 -4.97
CA ASP A 64 -15.71 -14.53 -4.43
C ASP A 64 -16.71 -13.58 -3.74
N SER A 65 -17.95 -13.55 -4.25
CA SER A 65 -19.03 -12.71 -3.72
C SER A 65 -19.51 -13.13 -2.31
N ARG A 66 -19.12 -14.32 -1.86
CA ARG A 66 -19.38 -14.83 -0.51
C ARG A 66 -18.38 -14.29 0.52
N THR A 67 -17.39 -13.49 0.09
CA THR A 67 -16.51 -12.73 0.99
C THR A 67 -16.94 -11.26 1.02
N SER A 68 -16.91 -10.66 2.21
CA SER A 68 -17.27 -9.25 2.42
C SER A 68 -16.11 -8.46 3.03
N VAL A 69 -16.00 -7.17 2.66
CA VAL A 69 -15.09 -6.20 3.30
C VAL A 69 -15.79 -5.38 4.39
N ASP A 70 -17.08 -5.60 4.63
CA ASP A 70 -17.83 -4.84 5.65
C ASP A 70 -17.30 -5.15 7.04
N ASP A 71 -16.48 -4.23 7.55
CA ASP A 71 -15.83 -4.31 8.86
C ASP A 71 -16.79 -4.21 10.05
N ARG A 72 -18.10 -4.02 9.81
CA ARG A 72 -19.16 -3.99 10.82
C ARG A 72 -19.78 -5.36 11.08
N LEU A 73 -19.52 -6.32 10.22
CA LEU A 73 -20.06 -7.68 10.36
C LEU A 73 -19.40 -8.40 11.55
N PRO A 74 -20.17 -9.10 12.39
CA PRO A 74 -19.63 -9.90 13.49
C PRO A 74 -18.65 -10.97 12.97
N GLY A 75 -17.47 -11.07 13.59
CA GLY A 75 -16.40 -12.00 13.16
C GLY A 75 -15.41 -11.40 12.16
N TYR A 76 -15.59 -10.15 11.71
CA TYR A 76 -14.59 -9.47 10.89
C TYR A 76 -13.27 -9.33 11.67
N PRO A 77 -12.12 -9.75 11.10
CA PRO A 77 -10.85 -9.77 11.82
C PRO A 77 -10.18 -8.38 11.81
N HIS A 78 -10.51 -7.50 12.75
CA HIS A 78 -9.95 -6.15 12.83
C HIS A 78 -8.43 -6.15 13.05
N TRP A 79 -7.72 -5.11 12.60
CA TRP A 79 -6.27 -4.99 12.78
C TRP A 79 -5.86 -4.69 14.22
N ASN A 80 -6.68 -3.92 14.94
CA ASN A 80 -6.42 -3.53 16.32
C ASN A 80 -7.69 -3.09 17.05
N ALA A 81 -7.57 -2.89 18.38
CA ALA A 81 -8.66 -2.46 19.24
C ALA A 81 -9.24 -1.08 18.86
N GLY A 82 -8.40 -0.13 18.42
CA GLY A 82 -8.84 1.21 18.02
C GLY A 82 -9.75 1.18 16.79
N MET A 83 -9.43 0.35 15.80
CA MET A 83 -10.29 0.18 14.63
C MET A 83 -11.62 -0.46 14.97
N LEU A 84 -11.64 -1.49 15.82
CA LEU A 84 -12.87 -2.10 16.33
C LEU A 84 -13.72 -1.09 17.12
N ALA A 85 -13.11 -0.33 18.03
CA ALA A 85 -13.83 0.65 18.89
C ALA A 85 -14.49 1.79 18.08
N THR A 86 -14.00 2.06 16.88
CA THR A 86 -14.47 3.17 16.02
C THR A 86 -15.31 2.72 14.84
N VAL A 87 -15.46 1.41 14.58
CA VAL A 87 -16.06 0.85 13.36
C VAL A 87 -17.45 1.42 13.05
N HIS A 88 -18.35 1.53 14.06
CA HIS A 88 -19.69 2.08 13.87
C HIS A 88 -19.75 3.61 13.83
N LYS A 89 -18.67 4.30 14.22
CA LYS A 89 -18.57 5.76 14.21
C LYS A 89 -18.02 6.28 12.87
N ARG A 90 -17.27 5.45 12.16
CA ARG A 90 -16.70 5.79 10.84
C ARG A 90 -17.77 5.69 9.76
N PRO A 91 -17.82 6.61 8.78
CA PRO A 91 -18.65 6.43 7.59
C PRO A 91 -18.14 5.22 6.76
N ARG A 92 -19.01 4.62 5.97
CA ARG A 92 -18.60 3.65 4.97
C ARG A 92 -17.72 4.31 3.90
N SER A 93 -16.85 3.53 3.31
CA SER A 93 -15.91 3.99 2.30
C SER A 93 -15.74 2.93 1.19
N VAL A 94 -15.01 3.26 0.16
CA VAL A 94 -14.64 2.32 -0.90
C VAL A 94 -13.90 1.08 -0.36
N PHE A 95 -13.27 1.17 0.81
CA PHE A 95 -12.51 0.08 1.44
C PHE A 95 -13.37 -0.85 2.30
N THR A 96 -14.54 -0.37 2.75
CA THR A 96 -15.40 -1.08 3.73
C THR A 96 -16.82 -1.28 3.21
N SER A 97 -17.02 -1.14 1.91
CA SER A 97 -18.32 -1.34 1.24
C SER A 97 -18.24 -2.45 0.20
N ASP A 98 -19.33 -3.18 0.04
CA ASP A 98 -19.49 -4.22 -0.97
C ASP A 98 -20.54 -3.84 -2.04
N ALA A 99 -20.66 -4.69 -3.05
CA ALA A 99 -21.69 -4.68 -4.06
C ALA A 99 -21.97 -3.29 -4.68
N GLU A 100 -23.20 -2.80 -4.56
CA GLU A 100 -23.64 -1.55 -5.20
C GLU A 100 -23.01 -0.31 -4.56
N GLU A 101 -22.86 -0.30 -3.22
CA GLU A 101 -22.25 0.83 -2.51
C GLU A 101 -20.76 0.99 -2.87
N HIS A 102 -20.01 -0.12 -2.92
CA HIS A 102 -18.64 -0.09 -3.42
C HIS A 102 -18.60 0.42 -4.86
N THR A 103 -19.48 -0.08 -5.74
CA THR A 103 -19.54 0.33 -7.14
C THR A 103 -19.82 1.82 -7.28
N ARG A 104 -20.70 2.38 -6.43
CA ARG A 104 -20.98 3.81 -6.35
C ARG A 104 -19.70 4.60 -6.02
N PHE A 105 -19.02 4.29 -4.91
CA PHE A 105 -17.78 4.98 -4.52
C PHE A 105 -16.65 4.79 -5.54
N ARG A 106 -16.47 3.56 -6.04
CA ARG A 106 -15.42 3.26 -7.02
C ARG A 106 -15.58 4.09 -8.30
N ARG A 107 -16.81 4.23 -8.80
CA ARG A 107 -17.10 5.05 -9.99
C ARG A 107 -16.72 6.52 -9.78
N MET A 108 -16.92 7.07 -8.58
CA MET A 108 -16.58 8.45 -8.26
C MET A 108 -15.07 8.69 -8.28
N LEU A 109 -14.28 7.69 -7.90
CA LEU A 109 -12.82 7.74 -7.90
C LEU A 109 -12.20 7.31 -9.25
N SER A 110 -12.95 6.70 -10.17
CA SER A 110 -12.36 6.11 -11.38
C SER A 110 -11.84 7.15 -12.37
N LYS A 111 -12.50 8.31 -12.50
CA LYS A 111 -12.15 9.34 -13.50
C LYS A 111 -10.75 9.93 -13.27
N PRO A 112 -10.33 10.32 -12.03
CA PRO A 112 -8.99 10.80 -11.76
C PRO A 112 -7.89 9.76 -11.99
N PHE A 113 -8.17 8.47 -11.79
CA PHE A 113 -7.22 7.38 -11.94
C PHE A 113 -7.22 6.70 -13.31
N THR A 114 -7.88 7.30 -14.32
CA THR A 114 -7.75 6.80 -15.69
C THR A 114 -6.32 6.94 -16.20
N PHE A 115 -5.88 6.00 -17.05
CA PHE A 115 -4.54 6.03 -17.64
C PHE A 115 -4.17 7.40 -18.22
N LYS A 116 -5.09 8.04 -18.98
CA LYS A 116 -4.87 9.35 -19.59
C LYS A 116 -4.58 10.45 -18.54
N ARG A 117 -5.35 10.47 -17.42
CA ARG A 117 -5.13 11.47 -16.36
C ARG A 117 -3.87 11.23 -15.58
N VAL A 118 -3.59 9.97 -15.26
CA VAL A 118 -2.35 9.60 -14.59
C VAL A 118 -1.14 9.97 -15.46
N GLU A 119 -1.13 9.63 -16.75
CA GLU A 119 -0.04 9.99 -17.65
C GLU A 119 0.16 11.51 -17.79
N ALA A 120 -0.91 12.30 -17.68
CA ALA A 120 -0.81 13.76 -17.70
C ALA A 120 -0.03 14.31 -16.49
N LEU A 121 0.06 13.59 -15.38
CA LEU A 121 0.86 13.97 -14.21
C LEU A 121 2.36 13.68 -14.37
N ARG A 122 2.76 12.87 -15.37
CA ARG A 122 4.17 12.42 -15.54
C ARG A 122 5.19 13.59 -15.53
N PRO A 123 4.97 14.72 -16.21
CA PRO A 123 5.91 15.86 -16.15
C PRO A 123 6.02 16.48 -14.75
N ALA A 124 4.91 16.57 -14.02
CA ALA A 124 4.91 17.08 -12.66
C ALA A 124 5.63 16.12 -11.70
N VAL A 125 5.37 14.81 -11.81
CA VAL A 125 6.07 13.79 -11.01
C VAL A 125 7.56 13.78 -11.29
N GLN A 126 7.98 13.92 -12.56
CA GLN A 126 9.40 14.03 -12.92
C GLN A 126 10.04 15.27 -12.27
N LYS A 127 9.38 16.42 -12.34
CA LYS A 127 9.86 17.65 -11.72
C LYS A 127 10.01 17.49 -10.20
N ILE A 128 9.00 16.91 -9.53
CA ILE A 128 9.04 16.64 -8.09
C ILE A 128 10.21 15.70 -7.76
N ALA A 129 10.39 14.61 -8.51
CA ALA A 129 11.50 13.68 -8.31
C ALA A 129 12.86 14.38 -8.45
N ASP A 130 13.04 15.20 -9.48
CA ASP A 130 14.27 15.97 -9.71
C ASP A 130 14.55 16.94 -8.56
N GLU A 131 13.57 17.71 -8.12
CA GLU A 131 13.69 18.64 -6.99
C GLU A 131 14.04 17.94 -5.68
N ARG A 132 13.46 16.75 -5.42
CA ARG A 132 13.77 15.99 -4.19
C ARG A 132 15.16 15.37 -4.24
N ILE A 133 15.61 14.92 -5.40
CA ILE A 133 16.99 14.46 -5.58
C ILE A 133 17.99 15.61 -5.44
N ASP A 134 17.67 16.80 -5.98
CA ASP A 134 18.51 18.02 -5.77
C ASP A 134 18.61 18.35 -4.30
N ALA A 135 17.51 18.28 -3.55
CA ALA A 135 17.49 18.52 -2.10
C ALA A 135 18.34 17.49 -1.34
N LEU A 136 18.31 16.21 -1.73
CA LEU A 136 19.19 15.19 -1.17
C LEU A 136 20.67 15.55 -1.40
N LEU A 137 21.03 15.87 -2.64
CA LEU A 137 22.42 16.18 -3.04
C LEU A 137 22.95 17.48 -2.42
N ALA A 138 22.09 18.45 -2.16
CA ALA A 138 22.43 19.71 -1.49
C ALA A 138 22.45 19.59 0.05
N GLY A 139 21.90 18.50 0.59
CA GLY A 139 21.79 18.23 2.02
C GLY A 139 23.06 17.62 2.63
N PRO A 140 22.97 17.18 3.90
CA PRO A 140 24.05 16.49 4.56
C PRO A 140 24.37 15.14 3.90
N ASN A 141 25.63 14.72 3.96
CA ASN A 141 26.06 13.37 3.55
C ASN A 141 26.72 12.70 4.78
N PRO A 142 26.15 11.63 5.36
CA PRO A 142 24.97 10.87 4.90
C PRO A 142 23.66 11.68 4.89
N GLY A 143 22.80 11.40 3.87
CA GLY A 143 21.46 11.90 3.76
C GLY A 143 20.43 10.79 3.97
N ASP A 144 19.15 11.13 4.18
CA ASP A 144 18.09 10.15 4.38
C ASP A 144 17.09 10.16 3.21
N ILE A 145 16.95 9.02 2.53
CA ILE A 145 16.03 8.83 1.40
C ILE A 145 14.57 8.96 1.86
N VAL A 146 14.23 8.49 3.06
CA VAL A 146 12.82 8.46 3.50
C VAL A 146 12.28 9.87 3.65
N SER A 147 12.96 10.72 4.41
CA SER A 147 12.52 12.10 4.69
C SER A 147 12.72 13.04 3.49
N THR A 148 13.69 12.77 2.61
CA THR A 148 14.03 13.69 1.51
C THR A 148 13.31 13.35 0.21
N ILE A 149 13.08 12.06 -0.08
CA ILE A 149 12.51 11.59 -1.35
C ILE A 149 11.23 10.77 -1.12
N ALA A 150 11.31 9.68 -0.35
CA ALA A 150 10.26 8.67 -0.35
C ALA A 150 8.93 9.18 0.23
N LEU A 151 8.93 9.95 1.29
CA LEU A 151 7.72 10.58 1.85
C LEU A 151 7.28 11.82 1.06
N PRO A 152 8.18 12.77 0.69
CA PRO A 152 7.77 13.98 -0.02
C PRO A 152 7.20 13.72 -1.42
N VAL A 153 7.77 12.80 -2.20
CA VAL A 153 7.31 12.59 -3.59
C VAL A 153 5.84 12.20 -3.65
N PRO A 154 5.37 11.10 -3.04
CA PRO A 154 3.95 10.74 -3.14
C PRO A 154 3.04 11.76 -2.46
N SER A 155 3.49 12.45 -1.40
CA SER A 155 2.72 13.54 -0.77
C SER A 155 2.46 14.69 -1.74
N LEU A 156 3.49 15.16 -2.46
CA LEU A 156 3.37 16.22 -3.43
C LEU A 156 2.56 15.78 -4.66
N VAL A 157 2.74 14.55 -5.12
CA VAL A 157 1.97 13.99 -6.25
C VAL A 157 0.48 13.89 -5.91
N ILE A 158 0.14 13.42 -4.71
CA ILE A 158 -1.26 13.38 -4.26
C ILE A 158 -1.83 14.80 -4.08
N SER A 159 -1.03 15.75 -3.60
CA SER A 159 -1.44 17.16 -3.49
C SER A 159 -1.81 17.74 -4.87
N GLU A 160 -0.97 17.51 -5.87
CA GLU A 160 -1.23 17.90 -7.26
C GLU A 160 -2.52 17.27 -7.80
N MET A 161 -2.67 15.95 -7.60
CA MET A 161 -3.85 15.19 -8.03
C MET A 161 -5.14 15.67 -7.36
N LEU A 162 -5.07 16.03 -6.06
CA LEU A 162 -6.20 16.57 -5.30
C LEU A 162 -6.54 18.01 -5.70
N GLY A 163 -5.63 18.73 -6.35
CA GLY A 163 -5.78 20.15 -6.68
C GLY A 163 -5.60 21.06 -5.47
N VAL A 164 -4.68 20.66 -4.56
CA VAL A 164 -4.23 21.49 -3.43
C VAL A 164 -3.45 22.69 -3.99
N PRO A 165 -3.79 23.95 -3.63
CA PRO A 165 -3.02 25.12 -4.02
C PRO A 165 -1.56 25.01 -3.56
N TYR A 166 -0.65 25.53 -4.39
CA TYR A 166 0.80 25.45 -4.12
C TYR A 166 1.18 26.10 -2.78
N GLU A 167 0.53 27.20 -2.42
CA GLU A 167 0.73 27.90 -1.15
C GLU A 167 0.38 27.08 0.08
N ASP A 168 -0.48 26.05 -0.06
CA ASP A 168 -0.92 25.17 1.02
C ASP A 168 -0.13 23.86 1.06
N ALA A 169 0.79 23.62 0.12
CA ALA A 169 1.51 22.35 -0.03
C ALA A 169 2.31 21.98 1.23
N ASP A 170 3.00 22.96 1.85
CA ASP A 170 3.80 22.72 3.06
C ASP A 170 2.91 22.30 4.25
N PHE A 171 1.78 22.99 4.47
CA PHE A 171 0.82 22.62 5.49
C PHE A 171 0.26 21.21 5.25
N PHE A 172 -0.13 20.94 4.00
CA PHE A 172 -0.69 19.66 3.63
C PHE A 172 0.32 18.51 3.86
N GLN A 173 1.56 18.72 3.46
CA GLN A 173 2.65 17.76 3.65
C GLN A 173 2.96 17.53 5.13
N GLU A 174 3.05 18.59 5.93
CA GLU A 174 3.26 18.48 7.38
C GLU A 174 2.19 17.64 8.05
N GLN A 175 0.90 17.93 7.76
CA GLN A 175 -0.20 17.18 8.36
C GLN A 175 -0.26 15.72 7.86
N ALA A 176 0.07 15.45 6.60
CA ALA A 176 0.12 14.10 6.04
C ALA A 176 1.23 13.25 6.68
N GLN A 177 2.36 13.86 7.01
CA GLN A 177 3.51 13.18 7.65
C GLN A 177 3.36 12.99 9.16
N ARG A 178 2.44 13.72 9.81
CA ARG A 178 2.34 13.77 11.28
C ARG A 178 2.14 12.42 11.95
N GLY A 179 1.50 11.45 11.27
CA GLY A 179 1.25 10.10 11.78
C GLY A 179 2.21 9.03 11.25
N THR A 180 3.26 9.38 10.48
CA THR A 180 4.10 8.40 9.78
C THR A 180 5.49 8.20 10.40
N GLY A 181 5.91 9.06 11.33
CA GLY A 181 7.22 8.97 11.99
C GLY A 181 7.31 7.82 12.99
N ARG A 182 8.54 7.35 13.24
CA ARG A 182 8.86 6.25 14.17
C ARG A 182 8.29 6.45 15.59
N TYR A 183 8.13 7.69 16.01
CA TYR A 183 7.64 8.05 17.35
C TYR A 183 6.27 8.72 17.30
N ALA A 184 5.56 8.65 16.16
CA ALA A 184 4.23 9.21 16.03
C ALA A 184 3.25 8.47 16.97
N THR A 185 2.46 9.25 17.68
CA THR A 185 1.43 8.72 18.58
C THR A 185 0.09 8.56 17.85
N GLU A 186 -0.84 7.80 18.44
CA GLU A 186 -2.22 7.74 17.94
C GLU A 186 -2.88 9.13 17.93
N GLU A 187 -2.52 9.99 18.88
CA GLU A 187 -3.01 11.37 18.96
C GLU A 187 -2.48 12.22 17.80
N ASP A 188 -1.19 12.10 17.44
CA ASP A 188 -0.61 12.79 16.29
C ASP A 188 -1.30 12.38 14.99
N THR A 189 -1.51 11.08 14.81
CA THR A 189 -2.22 10.52 13.64
C THR A 189 -3.66 11.06 13.57
N ALA A 190 -4.37 11.05 14.69
CA ALA A 190 -5.75 11.55 14.75
C ALA A 190 -5.85 13.06 14.49
N GLN A 191 -4.92 13.87 15.03
CA GLN A 191 -4.87 15.31 14.82
C GLN A 191 -4.53 15.66 13.37
N GLY A 192 -3.54 14.98 12.77
CA GLY A 192 -3.18 15.15 11.35
C GLY A 192 -4.37 14.85 10.44
N ALA A 193 -5.02 13.68 10.64
CA ALA A 193 -6.20 13.29 9.87
C ALA A 193 -7.39 14.26 10.05
N ALA A 194 -7.63 14.77 11.25
CA ALA A 194 -8.68 15.76 11.52
C ALA A 194 -8.38 17.10 10.84
N SER A 195 -7.12 17.56 10.87
CA SER A 195 -6.68 18.80 10.22
C SER A 195 -6.85 18.69 8.69
N LEU A 196 -6.42 17.58 8.09
CA LEU A 196 -6.58 17.30 6.67
C LEU A 196 -8.05 17.18 6.26
N ALA A 197 -8.87 16.50 7.05
CA ALA A 197 -10.31 16.40 6.78
C ALA A 197 -10.99 17.78 6.78
N LYS A 198 -10.64 18.66 7.73
CA LYS A 198 -11.14 20.03 7.79
C LYS A 198 -10.70 20.83 6.57
N TYR A 199 -9.42 20.74 6.21
CA TYR A 199 -8.85 21.40 5.04
C TYR A 199 -9.55 20.94 3.75
N LEU A 200 -9.64 19.62 3.52
CA LEU A 200 -10.29 19.06 2.33
C LEU A 200 -11.77 19.42 2.24
N ALA A 201 -12.50 19.46 3.37
CA ALA A 201 -13.89 19.91 3.38
C ALA A 201 -14.03 21.38 2.92
N ASN A 202 -13.09 22.24 3.29
CA ASN A 202 -13.08 23.64 2.84
C ASN A 202 -12.69 23.75 1.36
N LEU A 203 -11.70 22.97 0.92
CA LEU A 203 -11.28 22.91 -0.49
C LEU A 203 -12.44 22.42 -1.38
N ILE A 204 -13.18 21.38 -0.97
CA ILE A 204 -14.38 20.92 -1.69
C ILE A 204 -15.39 22.05 -1.85
N ARG A 205 -15.70 22.80 -0.76
CA ARG A 205 -16.64 23.93 -0.83
C ARG A 205 -16.16 25.04 -1.78
N ALA A 206 -14.86 25.33 -1.79
CA ALA A 206 -14.27 26.28 -2.74
C ALA A 206 -14.40 25.79 -4.19
N LYS A 207 -14.09 24.50 -4.43
CA LYS A 207 -14.20 23.88 -5.78
C LYS A 207 -15.64 23.72 -6.25
N MET A 208 -16.64 23.67 -5.37
CA MET A 208 -18.05 23.74 -5.75
C MET A 208 -18.42 25.04 -6.47
N GLN A 209 -17.68 26.13 -6.20
CA GLN A 209 -17.88 27.46 -6.81
C GLN A 209 -16.93 27.70 -7.99
N SER A 210 -15.71 27.16 -7.93
CA SER A 210 -14.65 27.39 -8.91
C SER A 210 -13.91 26.06 -9.19
N PRO A 211 -14.50 25.16 -9.99
CA PRO A 211 -13.89 23.87 -10.29
C PRO A 211 -12.66 24.03 -11.20
N SER A 212 -11.74 23.07 -11.11
CA SER A 212 -10.58 22.88 -12.00
C SER A 212 -10.44 21.42 -12.43
N GLU A 213 -9.35 21.06 -13.11
CA GLU A 213 -9.14 19.67 -13.56
C GLU A 213 -8.42 18.84 -12.50
N ASP A 214 -9.06 18.60 -11.33
CA ASP A 214 -8.52 17.83 -10.23
C ASP A 214 -9.56 16.91 -9.57
N LEU A 215 -9.11 16.02 -8.68
CA LEU A 215 -9.97 15.06 -8.00
C LEU A 215 -11.01 15.74 -7.10
N VAL A 216 -10.60 16.78 -6.37
CA VAL A 216 -11.52 17.49 -5.46
C VAL A 216 -12.62 18.21 -6.25
N SER A 217 -12.31 18.77 -7.42
CA SER A 217 -13.29 19.34 -8.32
C SER A 217 -14.27 18.29 -8.87
N ASP A 218 -13.79 17.12 -9.27
CA ASP A 218 -14.65 16.00 -9.68
C ASP A 218 -15.60 15.58 -8.55
N LEU A 219 -15.14 15.56 -7.29
CA LEU A 219 -15.99 15.28 -6.14
C LEU A 219 -16.96 16.42 -5.82
N ALA A 220 -16.53 17.69 -5.97
CA ALA A 220 -17.36 18.86 -5.77
C ALA A 220 -18.51 18.95 -6.79
N GLU A 221 -18.27 18.54 -8.05
CA GLU A 221 -19.33 18.38 -9.05
C GLU A 221 -20.39 17.38 -8.60
N ARG A 222 -19.98 16.24 -7.98
CA ARG A 222 -20.89 15.25 -7.43
C ARG A 222 -21.69 15.75 -6.23
N VAL A 223 -21.08 16.64 -5.42
CA VAL A 223 -21.79 17.30 -4.33
C VAL A 223 -22.83 18.27 -4.87
N ASN A 224 -22.50 19.06 -5.89
CA ASN A 224 -23.45 19.96 -6.56
C ASN A 224 -24.61 19.21 -7.24
N ALA A 225 -24.36 17.98 -7.71
CA ALA A 225 -25.38 17.10 -8.29
C ALA A 225 -26.17 16.29 -7.24
N GLU A 226 -25.99 16.56 -5.95
CA GLU A 226 -26.63 15.82 -4.82
C GLU A 226 -26.33 14.30 -4.81
N GLU A 227 -25.29 13.84 -5.52
CA GLU A 227 -24.84 12.43 -5.52
C GLU A 227 -23.98 12.10 -4.30
N LEU A 228 -23.33 13.10 -3.70
CA LEU A 228 -22.50 13.01 -2.48
C LEU A 228 -22.84 14.16 -1.53
N SER A 229 -22.74 13.89 -0.23
CA SER A 229 -22.56 14.96 0.75
C SER A 229 -21.12 15.46 0.77
N VAL A 230 -20.89 16.70 1.26
CA VAL A 230 -19.53 17.22 1.51
C VAL A 230 -18.73 16.27 2.42
N ARG A 231 -19.39 15.65 3.40
CA ARG A 231 -18.77 14.69 4.31
C ARG A 231 -18.25 13.44 3.57
N GLU A 232 -19.05 12.84 2.69
CA GLU A 232 -18.64 11.67 1.89
C GLU A 232 -17.51 12.04 0.92
N ALA A 233 -17.62 13.18 0.23
CA ALA A 233 -16.56 13.68 -0.65
C ALA A 233 -15.24 13.90 0.11
N THR A 234 -15.30 14.48 1.32
CA THR A 234 -14.13 14.66 2.19
C THR A 234 -13.51 13.32 2.57
N GLN A 235 -14.31 12.32 2.93
CA GLN A 235 -13.81 10.99 3.30
C GLN A 235 -13.17 10.27 2.10
N LEU A 236 -13.73 10.42 0.90
CA LEU A 236 -13.13 9.86 -0.32
C LEU A 236 -11.77 10.50 -0.61
N ALA A 237 -11.68 11.83 -0.56
CA ALA A 237 -10.42 12.56 -0.78
C ALA A 237 -9.35 12.20 0.27
N LEU A 238 -9.74 12.17 1.55
CA LEU A 238 -8.86 11.77 2.66
C LEU A 238 -8.41 10.30 2.53
N GLY A 239 -9.31 9.42 2.12
CA GLY A 239 -8.98 8.01 1.86
C GLY A 239 -7.95 7.83 0.75
N VAL A 240 -8.07 8.60 -0.33
CA VAL A 240 -7.08 8.61 -1.44
C VAL A 240 -5.72 9.10 -0.93
N LEU A 241 -5.70 10.19 -0.17
CA LEU A 241 -4.47 10.72 0.42
C LEU A 241 -3.75 9.68 1.29
N ILE A 242 -4.46 9.14 2.30
CA ILE A 242 -3.86 8.18 3.25
C ILE A 242 -3.36 6.93 2.52
N ALA A 243 -4.15 6.40 1.58
CA ALA A 243 -3.78 5.19 0.85
C ALA A 243 -2.59 5.41 -0.10
N GLY A 244 -2.49 6.57 -0.74
CA GLY A 244 -1.45 6.84 -1.76
C GLY A 244 -0.13 7.31 -1.18
N HIS A 245 -0.12 7.91 0.01
CA HIS A 245 1.08 8.51 0.58
C HIS A 245 2.06 7.46 1.14
N GLU A 246 1.69 6.77 2.22
CA GLU A 246 2.62 5.91 2.94
C GLU A 246 2.98 4.64 2.16
N THR A 247 2.05 4.06 1.42
CA THR A 247 2.31 2.83 0.66
C THR A 247 3.34 3.06 -0.43
N THR A 248 3.23 4.14 -1.20
CA THR A 248 4.20 4.49 -2.24
C THR A 248 5.55 4.88 -1.64
N ALA A 249 5.56 5.61 -0.52
CA ALA A 249 6.78 5.95 0.19
C ALA A 249 7.56 4.70 0.66
N ASN A 250 6.85 3.73 1.23
CA ASN A 250 7.47 2.46 1.64
C ASN A 250 7.99 1.67 0.43
N MET A 251 7.25 1.65 -0.70
CA MET A 251 7.74 1.01 -1.93
C MET A 251 8.99 1.70 -2.48
N ILE A 252 9.05 3.03 -2.51
CA ILE A 252 10.25 3.76 -2.96
C ILE A 252 11.44 3.40 -2.08
N SER A 253 11.32 3.55 -0.75
CA SER A 253 12.43 3.33 0.18
C SER A 253 12.92 1.89 0.18
N LEU A 254 12.02 0.90 0.20
CA LEU A 254 12.40 -0.53 0.12
C LEU A 254 12.99 -0.90 -1.23
N SER A 255 12.48 -0.34 -2.34
CA SER A 255 13.06 -0.56 -3.66
C SER A 255 14.48 -0.02 -3.76
N VAL A 256 14.74 1.18 -3.21
CA VAL A 256 16.10 1.72 -3.13
C VAL A 256 17.00 0.80 -2.31
N ALA A 257 16.57 0.40 -1.11
CA ALA A 257 17.35 -0.49 -0.25
C ALA A 257 17.65 -1.83 -0.96
N ALA A 258 16.64 -2.47 -1.57
CA ALA A 258 16.82 -3.72 -2.30
C ALA A 258 17.78 -3.57 -3.49
N LEU A 259 17.65 -2.51 -4.27
CA LEU A 259 18.52 -2.25 -5.43
C LEU A 259 19.97 -1.93 -5.02
N LEU A 260 20.20 -1.35 -3.84
CA LEU A 260 21.55 -1.12 -3.31
C LEU A 260 22.22 -2.43 -2.88
N GLU A 261 21.45 -3.42 -2.42
CA GLU A 261 21.93 -4.77 -2.08
C GLU A 261 22.06 -5.71 -3.32
N HIS A 262 21.50 -5.33 -4.47
CA HIS A 262 21.55 -6.11 -5.72
C HIS A 262 22.17 -5.26 -6.84
N PRO A 263 23.52 -5.10 -6.89
CA PRO A 263 24.21 -4.17 -7.82
C PRO A 263 23.98 -4.49 -9.30
N ASP A 264 23.82 -5.75 -9.65
CA ASP A 264 23.50 -6.22 -11.01
C ASP A 264 22.09 -5.76 -11.43
N GLN A 265 21.09 -5.94 -10.55
CA GLN A 265 19.72 -5.50 -10.79
C GLN A 265 19.62 -3.97 -10.81
N ARG A 266 20.35 -3.30 -9.92
CA ARG A 266 20.47 -1.84 -9.92
C ARG A 266 21.01 -1.32 -11.25
N ALA A 267 22.03 -1.94 -11.81
CA ALA A 267 22.61 -1.55 -13.10
C ALA A 267 21.58 -1.70 -14.23
N LEU A 268 20.81 -2.81 -14.27
CA LEU A 268 19.75 -3.00 -15.24
C LEU A 268 18.73 -1.87 -15.22
N LEU A 269 18.24 -1.46 -14.06
CA LEU A 269 17.25 -0.39 -13.97
C LEU A 269 17.84 1.00 -14.26
N ARG A 270 19.08 1.26 -13.81
CA ARG A 270 19.79 2.51 -14.10
C ARG A 270 19.97 2.73 -15.58
N ASP A 271 20.39 1.69 -16.30
CA ASP A 271 20.79 1.74 -17.71
C ASP A 271 19.63 1.42 -18.67
N ALA A 272 18.43 1.15 -18.15
CA ALA A 272 17.23 0.88 -18.95
C ALA A 272 16.74 2.15 -19.68
N ASP A 273 16.86 2.17 -21.01
CA ASP A 273 16.34 3.26 -21.85
C ASP A 273 14.91 3.00 -22.35
N ASP A 274 14.50 1.74 -22.39
CA ASP A 274 13.15 1.36 -22.80
C ASP A 274 12.15 1.51 -21.63
N PRO A 275 11.10 2.33 -21.76
CA PRO A 275 10.05 2.45 -20.74
C PRO A 275 9.37 1.11 -20.39
N LYS A 276 9.32 0.16 -21.33
CA LYS A 276 8.77 -1.17 -21.09
C LYS A 276 9.65 -1.96 -20.13
N ALA A 277 10.97 -1.91 -20.30
CA ALA A 277 11.91 -2.56 -19.37
C ALA A 277 11.80 -1.98 -17.96
N VAL A 278 11.67 -0.66 -17.83
CA VAL A 278 11.42 0.00 -16.53
C VAL A 278 10.09 -0.46 -15.93
N ALA A 279 9.04 -0.60 -16.73
CA ALA A 279 7.75 -1.07 -16.26
C ALA A 279 7.83 -2.52 -15.74
N VAL A 280 8.50 -3.43 -16.45
CA VAL A 280 8.72 -4.83 -16.01
C VAL A 280 9.51 -4.85 -14.70
N ALA A 281 10.56 -4.06 -14.58
CA ALA A 281 11.35 -3.97 -13.37
C ALA A 281 10.52 -3.49 -12.15
N VAL A 282 9.60 -2.55 -12.34
CA VAL A 282 8.70 -2.08 -11.27
C VAL A 282 7.72 -3.18 -10.84
N GLU A 283 7.16 -3.97 -11.78
CA GLU A 283 6.29 -5.09 -11.40
C GLU A 283 7.04 -6.13 -10.57
N GLU A 284 8.29 -6.44 -10.91
CA GLU A 284 9.11 -7.36 -10.11
C GLU A 284 9.41 -6.82 -8.72
N LEU A 285 9.75 -5.53 -8.59
CA LEU A 285 9.93 -4.89 -7.27
C LEU A 285 8.64 -4.96 -6.44
N MET A 286 7.47 -4.74 -7.06
CA MET A 286 6.17 -4.86 -6.39
C MET A 286 5.87 -6.29 -5.94
N ARG A 287 6.22 -7.30 -6.74
CA ARG A 287 6.11 -8.71 -6.37
C ARG A 287 7.03 -9.04 -5.21
N TYR A 288 8.31 -8.75 -5.37
CA TYR A 288 9.38 -9.15 -4.46
C TYR A 288 9.22 -8.55 -3.06
N LEU A 289 8.89 -7.26 -2.98
CA LEU A 289 8.84 -6.54 -1.70
C LEU A 289 7.50 -6.71 -0.95
N SER A 290 6.37 -6.79 -1.66
CA SER A 290 5.03 -7.06 -1.09
C SER A 290 4.78 -6.39 0.27
N ILE A 291 4.55 -5.06 0.25
CA ILE A 291 4.56 -4.23 1.48
C ILE A 291 3.38 -4.44 2.44
N ILE A 292 2.26 -5.02 2.00
CA ILE A 292 1.09 -5.22 2.88
C ILE A 292 1.33 -6.44 3.77
N GLN A 293 1.83 -6.18 4.99
CA GLN A 293 2.24 -7.24 5.92
C GLN A 293 1.13 -7.73 6.86
N THR A 294 0.02 -7.01 6.97
CA THR A 294 -1.11 -7.40 7.84
C THR A 294 -2.22 -8.13 7.11
N GLY A 295 -2.01 -8.43 5.82
CA GLY A 295 -2.98 -9.07 4.94
C GLY A 295 -4.23 -8.23 4.64
N GLN A 296 -4.96 -8.65 3.62
CA GLN A 296 -6.25 -8.04 3.26
C GLN A 296 -7.39 -8.74 4.03
N ARG A 297 -8.18 -7.97 4.76
CA ARG A 297 -9.20 -8.50 5.66
C ARG A 297 -10.53 -8.73 4.94
N ARG A 298 -11.18 -9.84 5.25
CA ARG A 298 -12.51 -10.25 4.75
C ARG A 298 -13.26 -10.99 5.86
N ILE A 299 -14.55 -11.20 5.62
CA ILE A 299 -15.39 -12.13 6.37
C ILE A 299 -16.19 -12.98 5.40
N ALA A 300 -16.37 -14.27 5.69
CA ALA A 300 -17.28 -15.13 4.93
C ALA A 300 -18.73 -14.79 5.30
N VAL A 301 -19.58 -14.51 4.29
CA VAL A 301 -21.02 -14.32 4.49
C VAL A 301 -21.85 -15.57 4.17
N GLU A 302 -21.23 -16.54 3.53
CA GLU A 302 -21.74 -17.89 3.27
C GLU A 302 -20.60 -18.89 3.47
N ASP A 303 -20.91 -20.19 3.55
CA ASP A 303 -19.88 -21.24 3.59
C ASP A 303 -19.08 -21.29 2.29
N ILE A 304 -17.75 -21.33 2.39
CA ILE A 304 -16.83 -21.34 1.26
C ILE A 304 -15.88 -22.52 1.37
N GLU A 305 -15.84 -23.38 0.37
CA GLU A 305 -14.84 -24.45 0.29
C GLU A 305 -13.57 -23.93 -0.40
N VAL A 306 -12.42 -24.07 0.28
CA VAL A 306 -11.09 -23.68 -0.21
C VAL A 306 -10.08 -24.72 0.20
N GLY A 307 -9.33 -25.30 -0.75
CA GLY A 307 -8.24 -26.23 -0.46
C GLY A 307 -8.66 -27.49 0.35
N GLY A 308 -9.92 -27.90 0.22
CA GLY A 308 -10.47 -29.04 0.97
C GLY A 308 -10.97 -28.72 2.38
N GLU A 309 -10.88 -27.47 2.81
CA GLU A 309 -11.40 -26.95 4.08
C GLU A 309 -12.67 -26.12 3.83
N ILE A 310 -13.54 -26.01 4.83
CA ILE A 310 -14.73 -25.17 4.76
C ILE A 310 -14.60 -24.00 5.71
N ILE A 311 -14.53 -22.80 5.12
CA ILE A 311 -14.66 -21.53 5.84
C ILE A 311 -16.16 -21.29 6.05
N ARG A 312 -16.60 -21.25 7.33
CA ARG A 312 -18.01 -21.08 7.65
C ARG A 312 -18.44 -19.61 7.57
N ALA A 313 -19.72 -19.39 7.26
CA ALA A 313 -20.32 -18.07 7.36
C ALA A 313 -20.06 -17.45 8.76
N GLY A 314 -19.64 -16.18 8.80
CA GLY A 314 -19.25 -15.48 10.03
C GLY A 314 -17.78 -15.66 10.44
N GLU A 315 -17.00 -16.45 9.73
CA GLU A 315 -15.57 -16.58 10.02
C GLU A 315 -14.74 -15.52 9.30
N GLY A 316 -13.79 -14.93 10.04
CA GLY A 316 -12.83 -13.96 9.51
C GLY A 316 -11.80 -14.61 8.57
N ILE A 317 -11.41 -13.86 7.55
CA ILE A 317 -10.44 -14.26 6.52
C ILE A 317 -9.39 -13.17 6.40
N ILE A 318 -8.12 -13.59 6.32
CA ILE A 318 -6.97 -12.74 6.07
C ILE A 318 -6.28 -13.25 4.80
N LEU A 319 -6.23 -12.44 3.76
CA LEU A 319 -5.53 -12.76 2.51
C LEU A 319 -4.10 -12.24 2.61
N ASP A 320 -3.12 -13.13 2.81
CA ASP A 320 -1.71 -12.76 2.97
C ASP A 320 -1.01 -12.75 1.62
N VAL A 321 -0.89 -11.56 1.04
CA VAL A 321 -0.36 -11.39 -0.32
C VAL A 321 1.14 -11.58 -0.44
N ALA A 322 1.91 -11.43 0.65
CA ALA A 322 3.36 -11.53 0.60
C ALA A 322 3.84 -12.95 0.27
N PRO A 323 3.45 -14.02 1.00
CA PRO A 323 3.82 -15.37 0.62
C PRO A 323 3.19 -15.81 -0.72
N ALA A 324 2.01 -15.29 -1.10
CA ALA A 324 1.43 -15.59 -2.40
C ALA A 324 2.26 -15.05 -3.58
N ASN A 325 2.87 -13.89 -3.43
CA ASN A 325 3.79 -13.34 -4.44
C ASN A 325 5.15 -14.05 -4.46
N TRP A 326 5.41 -14.92 -3.49
CA TRP A 326 6.59 -15.78 -3.40
C TRP A 326 6.25 -17.27 -3.62
N ASP A 327 5.07 -17.59 -4.10
CA ASP A 327 4.63 -18.95 -4.37
C ASP A 327 5.42 -19.55 -5.55
N PRO A 328 6.25 -20.60 -5.34
CA PRO A 328 7.06 -21.17 -6.41
C PRO A 328 6.23 -21.88 -7.49
N ARG A 329 4.96 -22.17 -7.20
CA ARG A 329 4.02 -22.72 -8.19
C ARG A 329 3.62 -21.70 -9.23
N GLN A 330 3.67 -20.41 -8.88
CA GLN A 330 3.31 -19.28 -9.74
C GLN A 330 4.56 -18.53 -10.27
N PHE A 331 5.58 -18.39 -9.44
CA PHE A 331 6.79 -17.63 -9.74
C PHE A 331 8.02 -18.54 -9.56
N PRO A 332 8.64 -19.03 -10.66
CA PRO A 332 9.88 -19.79 -10.55
C PRO A 332 10.98 -18.99 -9.85
N ASP A 333 11.76 -19.61 -8.96
CA ASP A 333 12.80 -18.97 -8.15
C ASP A 333 12.29 -17.65 -7.49
N PRO A 334 11.24 -17.72 -6.65
CA PRO A 334 10.54 -16.51 -6.15
C PRO A 334 11.38 -15.65 -5.21
N ASP A 335 12.40 -16.23 -4.61
CA ASP A 335 13.37 -15.60 -3.71
C ASP A 335 14.44 -14.80 -4.46
N ARG A 336 14.56 -14.98 -5.77
CA ARG A 336 15.45 -14.19 -6.62
C ARG A 336 14.75 -12.92 -7.08
N LEU A 337 15.35 -11.76 -6.78
CA LEU A 337 15.00 -10.51 -7.43
C LEU A 337 15.50 -10.53 -8.87
N ASP A 338 14.60 -10.50 -9.85
CA ASP A 338 14.93 -10.55 -11.28
C ASP A 338 14.12 -9.48 -12.04
N LEU A 339 14.72 -8.31 -12.28
CA LEU A 339 14.05 -7.18 -12.94
C LEU A 339 13.70 -7.45 -14.43
N LEU A 340 14.11 -8.59 -14.97
CA LEU A 340 13.73 -9.06 -16.30
C LEU A 340 12.60 -10.10 -16.26
N ARG A 341 12.03 -10.41 -15.08
CA ARG A 341 10.95 -11.37 -14.94
C ARG A 341 9.72 -10.91 -15.70
N GLU A 342 9.32 -11.63 -16.71
CA GLU A 342 8.09 -11.38 -17.47
C GLU A 342 6.89 -12.20 -16.96
N ASP A 343 7.13 -13.16 -16.08
CA ASP A 343 6.14 -14.12 -15.62
C ASP A 343 5.26 -13.57 -14.49
N GLY A 344 3.97 -13.57 -14.74
CA GLY A 344 2.95 -13.60 -13.72
C GLY A 344 2.45 -12.26 -13.22
N ALA A 345 1.14 -12.18 -13.09
CA ALA A 345 0.47 -11.06 -12.44
C ALA A 345 0.54 -11.20 -10.91
N HIS A 346 1.42 -10.46 -10.25
CA HIS A 346 1.47 -10.42 -8.80
C HIS A 346 0.17 -9.85 -8.20
N VAL A 347 -0.13 -10.20 -6.96
CA VAL A 347 -1.32 -9.74 -6.23
C VAL A 347 -1.02 -8.60 -5.23
N GLY A 348 0.10 -7.90 -5.38
CA GLY A 348 0.51 -6.80 -4.50
C GLY A 348 -0.47 -5.63 -4.48
N PHE A 349 -1.22 -5.41 -5.57
CA PHE A 349 -2.32 -4.45 -5.64
C PHE A 349 -3.70 -5.06 -5.33
N GLY A 350 -3.76 -6.28 -4.80
CA GLY A 350 -4.99 -7.04 -4.70
C GLY A 350 -5.48 -7.51 -6.07
N TYR A 351 -6.72 -8.00 -6.12
CA TYR A 351 -7.35 -8.51 -7.34
C TYR A 351 -8.87 -8.29 -7.30
N GLY A 352 -9.53 -8.28 -8.48
CA GLY A 352 -10.98 -8.14 -8.57
C GLY A 352 -11.48 -6.72 -8.28
N ARG A 353 -12.72 -6.61 -7.74
CA ARG A 353 -13.42 -5.34 -7.57
C ARG A 353 -12.73 -4.35 -6.63
N HIS A 354 -12.02 -4.85 -5.64
CA HIS A 354 -11.25 -4.05 -4.67
C HIS A 354 -9.79 -3.87 -5.05
N GLN A 355 -9.38 -4.22 -6.27
CA GLN A 355 -8.02 -3.96 -6.74
C GLN A 355 -7.69 -2.47 -6.60
N CYS A 356 -6.46 -2.16 -6.21
CA CYS A 356 -5.99 -0.80 -5.91
C CYS A 356 -6.39 0.19 -7.02
N VAL A 357 -7.10 1.26 -6.66
CA VAL A 357 -7.49 2.30 -7.62
C VAL A 357 -6.30 3.11 -8.09
N GLY A 358 -5.33 3.34 -7.19
CA GLY A 358 -4.11 4.12 -7.44
C GLY A 358 -2.97 3.35 -8.11
N GLN A 359 -3.17 2.09 -8.51
CA GLN A 359 -2.10 1.23 -9.01
C GLN A 359 -1.32 1.82 -10.21
N GLN A 360 -1.99 2.59 -11.09
CA GLN A 360 -1.31 3.21 -12.23
C GLN A 360 -0.43 4.38 -11.78
N LEU A 361 -0.90 5.17 -10.81
CA LEU A 361 -0.14 6.27 -10.23
C LEU A 361 1.09 5.75 -9.48
N ALA A 362 0.94 4.76 -8.62
CA ALA A 362 2.05 4.15 -7.89
C ALA A 362 3.12 3.58 -8.83
N ARG A 363 2.71 2.88 -9.92
CA ARG A 363 3.62 2.41 -10.95
C ARG A 363 4.39 3.55 -11.61
N MET A 364 3.70 4.61 -12.00
CA MET A 364 4.32 5.77 -12.64
C MET A 364 5.33 6.45 -11.71
N GLU A 365 5.01 6.62 -10.45
CA GLU A 365 5.93 7.20 -9.46
C GLU A 365 7.21 6.37 -9.34
N LEU A 366 7.10 5.05 -9.19
CA LEU A 366 8.26 4.15 -9.14
C LEU A 366 9.07 4.16 -10.44
N GLN A 367 8.40 4.14 -11.61
CA GLN A 367 9.03 4.21 -12.93
C GLN A 367 9.80 5.51 -13.17
N ILE A 368 9.46 6.59 -12.49
CA ILE A 368 10.14 7.88 -12.59
C ILE A 368 11.23 7.98 -11.52
N VAL A 369 10.86 7.79 -10.25
CA VAL A 369 11.76 8.07 -9.12
C VAL A 369 12.97 7.16 -9.11
N LEU A 370 12.78 5.85 -9.27
CA LEU A 370 13.88 4.89 -9.13
C LEU A 370 14.96 5.06 -10.21
N PRO A 371 14.66 5.03 -11.52
CA PRO A 371 15.71 5.21 -12.52
C PRO A 371 16.31 6.62 -12.51
N THR A 372 15.52 7.66 -12.18
CA THR A 372 16.04 9.03 -12.08
C THR A 372 17.07 9.14 -10.95
N LEU A 373 16.76 8.60 -9.77
CA LEU A 373 17.68 8.58 -8.63
C LEU A 373 18.97 7.82 -8.99
N LEU A 374 18.86 6.61 -9.55
CA LEU A 374 20.01 5.76 -9.85
C LEU A 374 20.92 6.35 -10.95
N ARG A 375 20.37 7.04 -11.94
CA ARG A 375 21.14 7.74 -12.98
C ARG A 375 21.85 8.97 -12.45
N ARG A 376 21.16 9.77 -11.63
CA ARG A 376 21.71 11.01 -11.08
C ARG A 376 22.71 10.77 -9.96
N VAL A 377 22.55 9.66 -9.21
CA VAL A 377 23.43 9.31 -8.08
C VAL A 377 23.97 7.88 -8.26
N PRO A 378 24.83 7.62 -9.27
CA PRO A 378 25.31 6.27 -9.58
C PRO A 378 26.18 5.67 -8.48
N THR A 379 26.74 6.51 -7.60
CA THR A 379 27.58 6.12 -6.45
C THR A 379 26.78 5.89 -5.16
N LEU A 380 25.45 5.99 -5.22
CA LEU A 380 24.56 5.82 -4.06
C LEU A 380 24.80 4.47 -3.38
N ARG A 381 24.95 4.46 -2.05
CA ARG A 381 25.10 3.26 -1.23
C ARG A 381 24.50 3.47 0.15
N LEU A 382 24.18 2.41 0.86
CA LEU A 382 23.76 2.50 2.26
C LEU A 382 24.88 3.11 3.09
N ALA A 383 24.52 3.95 4.04
CA ALA A 383 25.46 4.54 5.01
C ALA A 383 25.68 3.66 6.24
N VAL A 384 24.78 2.69 6.46
CA VAL A 384 24.84 1.69 7.54
C VAL A 384 24.53 0.31 6.95
N PRO A 385 24.93 -0.78 7.60
CA PRO A 385 24.51 -2.13 7.22
C PRO A 385 22.99 -2.29 7.15
N LEU A 386 22.51 -3.15 6.25
CA LEU A 386 21.08 -3.39 6.02
C LEU A 386 20.34 -3.79 7.31
N GLU A 387 20.97 -4.62 8.14
CA GLU A 387 20.43 -5.12 9.41
C GLU A 387 20.28 -4.05 10.49
N GLU A 388 20.93 -2.90 10.35
CA GLU A 388 20.81 -1.76 11.27
C GLU A 388 19.66 -0.81 10.89
N LEU A 389 19.05 -0.99 9.72
CA LEU A 389 17.95 -0.14 9.29
C LEU A 389 16.71 -0.36 10.18
N PRO A 390 16.00 0.73 10.56
CA PRO A 390 14.81 0.66 11.39
C PRO A 390 13.58 0.28 10.56
N PHE A 391 13.35 -1.02 10.35
CA PHE A 391 12.20 -1.53 9.60
C PHE A 391 10.88 -1.37 10.38
N LYS A 392 9.79 -1.14 9.65
CA LYS A 392 8.42 -0.94 10.17
C LYS A 392 7.73 -2.29 10.36
N HIS A 393 7.98 -2.98 11.46
CA HIS A 393 7.33 -4.27 11.77
C HIS A 393 5.92 -4.14 12.38
N ASP A 394 5.58 -2.96 12.88
CA ASP A 394 4.40 -2.64 13.67
C ASP A 394 3.32 -1.85 12.92
N THR A 395 3.51 -1.63 11.62
CA THR A 395 2.59 -0.85 10.77
C THR A 395 1.82 -1.74 9.78
N LEU A 396 0.76 -1.19 9.16
CA LEU A 396 -0.02 -1.88 8.13
C LEU A 396 0.82 -2.23 6.90
N ALA A 397 1.61 -1.26 6.46
CA ALA A 397 2.48 -1.37 5.29
C ALA A 397 3.94 -1.40 5.74
N TYR A 398 4.63 -2.50 5.43
CA TYR A 398 6.04 -2.69 5.71
C TYR A 398 6.90 -1.65 4.97
N GLY A 399 7.96 -1.20 5.60
CA GLY A 399 8.87 -0.19 5.08
C GLY A 399 10.05 0.02 6.02
N VAL A 400 10.71 1.16 5.86
CA VAL A 400 11.74 1.64 6.79
C VAL A 400 11.36 3.02 7.30
N TYR A 401 11.71 3.31 8.57
CA TYR A 401 11.53 4.64 9.14
C TYR A 401 12.58 5.64 8.64
N GLU A 402 13.79 5.17 8.40
CA GLU A 402 14.93 5.93 7.91
C GLU A 402 15.76 5.07 6.95
N LEU A 403 16.27 5.64 5.89
CA LEU A 403 17.18 4.98 4.94
C LEU A 403 18.39 5.89 4.69
N PRO A 404 19.38 5.87 5.60
CA PRO A 404 20.57 6.68 5.47
C PRO A 404 21.46 6.19 4.34
N VAL A 405 21.84 7.09 3.45
CA VAL A 405 22.66 6.82 2.26
C VAL A 405 23.82 7.80 2.13
N THR A 406 24.82 7.37 1.38
CA THR A 406 25.94 8.24 0.98
C THR A 406 26.17 8.08 -0.53
N TRP A 407 26.86 9.08 -1.14
CA TRP A 407 27.16 9.15 -2.58
C TRP A 407 28.52 9.77 -2.86
#